data_628b33abbbfe528313b945d6a697df6e
#
_entry.id   628b33abbbfe528313b945d6a697df6e
#
_cell.length_a   1.000
_cell.length_b   1.000
_cell.length_c   1.000
_cell.angle_alpha   90.00
_cell.angle_beta   90.00
_cell.angle_gamma   90.00
#
_symmetry.space_group_name_H-M   'P 1'
#
loop_
_entity.id
_entity.type
_entity.pdbx_description
1 polymer ?
#
loop_
_entity_poly.entity_id
_entity_poly.type
_entity_poly.pdbx_seq_one_letter_code
_entity_poly.pdbx_strand_id
1 'polypeptide(L)'
;MEPDTCANPVDLRSLEPVAEYNTNLMCLVCHCPFITPTRLRCDHIFCRTCLDDCIKSSSHLNQFSQPSEFLCPTCRTPTNATYTTVPRLVVAMCDDLLVKCPYHTEGCTETIQRGHAQVHVNKYCEYRWMACPDALCDKKIRKKDLASENRCLHTLVDCGQCGESVMELDFE
;
A
#
# COMPACT_ATOMS: atom_id res chain seq x y z
N MET A 1 2.67 19.90 15.60
CA MET A 1 2.35 18.45 15.48
C MET A 1 2.83 18.03 14.12
N GLU A 2 4.04 17.49 14.05
CA GLU A 2 4.59 16.97 12.79
C GLU A 2 3.86 15.69 12.41
N PRO A 3 3.57 15.45 11.11
CA PRO A 3 2.94 14.21 10.69
C PRO A 3 3.93 13.05 10.91
N ASP A 4 3.47 12.00 11.57
CA ASP A 4 4.17 10.70 11.72
C ASP A 4 4.67 10.21 10.36
N THR A 5 5.93 10.45 10.06
CA THR A 5 6.60 10.15 8.77
C THR A 5 6.99 8.68 8.62
N CYS A 6 6.56 7.80 9.52
CA CYS A 6 6.99 6.39 9.54
C CYS A 6 5.97 5.37 9.00
N ALA A 7 4.84 5.78 8.46
CA ALA A 7 3.91 4.83 7.85
C ALA A 7 4.30 4.57 6.39
N ASN A 8 4.77 3.38 6.10
CA ASN A 8 4.93 2.92 4.73
C ASN A 8 3.61 3.12 3.96
N PRO A 9 3.66 3.55 2.69
CA PRO A 9 2.47 3.68 1.87
C PRO A 9 1.75 2.32 1.78
N VAL A 10 0.42 2.35 1.93
CA VAL A 10 -0.41 1.15 1.77
C VAL A 10 -0.37 0.73 0.31
N ASP A 11 0.02 -0.51 0.07
CA ASP A 11 -0.10 -1.08 -1.28
C ASP A 11 -1.58 -1.43 -1.55
N LEU A 12 -2.22 -0.59 -2.37
CA LEU A 12 -3.62 -0.77 -2.74
C LEU A 12 -3.89 -2.04 -3.57
N ARG A 13 -2.84 -2.71 -4.09
CA ARG A 13 -2.99 -3.98 -4.81
C ARG A 13 -3.14 -5.17 -3.87
N SER A 14 -2.55 -5.08 -2.68
CA SER A 14 -2.61 -6.13 -1.68
C SER A 14 -3.89 -6.12 -0.85
N LEU A 15 -4.76 -5.11 -1.02
CA LEU A 15 -6.00 -5.00 -0.26
C LEU A 15 -7.02 -6.03 -0.71
N GLU A 16 -7.56 -6.80 0.24
CA GLU A 16 -8.57 -7.82 0.01
C GLU A 16 -9.97 -7.19 0.00
N PRO A 17 -10.71 -7.25 -1.12
CA PRO A 17 -12.10 -6.80 -1.17
C PRO A 17 -12.99 -7.65 -0.25
N VAL A 18 -13.95 -7.01 0.40
CA VAL A 18 -14.92 -7.69 1.28
C VAL A 18 -15.99 -8.43 0.48
N ALA A 19 -16.30 -7.94 -0.71
CA ALA A 19 -17.29 -8.52 -1.62
C ALA A 19 -16.81 -8.46 -3.07
N GLU A 20 -17.48 -9.21 -3.93
CA GLU A 20 -17.27 -9.10 -5.36
C GLU A 20 -17.57 -7.67 -5.84
N TYR A 21 -16.76 -7.17 -6.73
CA TYR A 21 -16.89 -5.84 -7.32
C TYR A 21 -17.01 -5.93 -8.85
N ASN A 22 -17.48 -4.86 -9.46
CA ASN A 22 -17.66 -4.77 -10.91
C ASN A 22 -16.30 -4.94 -11.62
N THR A 23 -16.19 -5.97 -12.45
CA THR A 23 -14.97 -6.30 -13.21
C THR A 23 -14.55 -5.19 -14.19
N ASN A 24 -15.46 -4.26 -14.56
CA ASN A 24 -15.13 -3.08 -15.34
C ASN A 24 -14.24 -2.07 -14.58
N LEU A 25 -14.08 -2.23 -13.27
CA LEU A 25 -13.15 -1.45 -12.45
C LEU A 25 -11.77 -2.10 -12.32
N MET A 26 -11.53 -3.21 -13.04
CA MET A 26 -10.32 -4.01 -12.94
C MET A 26 -9.34 -3.69 -14.07
N CYS A 27 -8.08 -3.51 -13.71
CA CYS A 27 -6.99 -3.41 -14.67
C CYS A 27 -6.63 -4.79 -15.24
N LEU A 28 -6.71 -4.97 -16.56
CA LEU A 28 -6.41 -6.24 -17.21
C LEU A 28 -4.92 -6.63 -17.19
N VAL A 29 -4.04 -5.76 -16.72
CA VAL A 29 -2.61 -6.04 -16.57
C VAL A 29 -2.29 -6.64 -15.20
N CYS A 30 -2.81 -6.04 -14.12
CA CYS A 30 -2.52 -6.51 -12.76
C CYS A 30 -3.68 -7.24 -12.09
N HIS A 31 -4.85 -7.31 -12.74
CA HIS A 31 -6.08 -7.93 -12.24
C HIS A 31 -6.57 -7.39 -10.88
N CYS A 32 -6.20 -6.15 -10.56
CA CYS A 32 -6.65 -5.43 -9.37
C CYS A 32 -7.54 -4.25 -9.77
N PRO A 33 -8.36 -3.71 -8.84
CA PRO A 33 -9.08 -2.46 -9.06
C PRO A 33 -8.11 -1.35 -9.46
N PHE A 34 -8.53 -0.46 -10.35
CA PHE A 34 -7.65 0.59 -10.85
C PHE A 34 -6.98 1.39 -9.74
N ILE A 35 -5.67 1.65 -9.92
CA ILE A 35 -4.85 2.54 -9.10
C ILE A 35 -4.34 3.65 -10.01
N THR A 36 -4.63 4.89 -9.68
CA THR A 36 -4.30 6.03 -10.54
C THR A 36 -4.67 5.75 -11.99
N PRO A 37 -5.97 5.52 -12.29
CA PRO A 37 -6.41 5.06 -13.61
C PRO A 37 -6.04 6.07 -14.69
N THR A 38 -5.61 5.56 -15.82
CA THR A 38 -5.32 6.34 -17.01
C THR A 38 -5.96 5.69 -18.23
N ARG A 39 -6.39 6.50 -19.19
CA ARG A 39 -7.10 6.06 -20.38
C ARG A 39 -6.26 6.32 -21.63
N LEU A 40 -6.19 5.33 -22.51
CA LEU A 40 -5.62 5.46 -23.84
C LEU A 40 -6.62 6.07 -24.83
N ARG A 41 -6.14 6.47 -26.00
CA ARG A 41 -7.01 6.98 -27.10
C ARG A 41 -8.05 5.97 -27.60
N CYS A 42 -7.79 4.68 -27.39
CA CYS A 42 -8.73 3.59 -27.73
C CYS A 42 -9.72 3.29 -26.60
N ASP A 43 -9.86 4.19 -25.63
CA ASP A 43 -10.76 4.16 -24.48
C ASP A 43 -10.47 3.07 -23.44
N HIS A 44 -9.45 2.24 -23.61
CA HIS A 44 -9.06 1.26 -22.60
C HIS A 44 -8.38 1.94 -21.41
N ILE A 45 -8.75 1.49 -20.21
CA ILE A 45 -8.28 2.04 -18.94
C ILE A 45 -7.35 1.04 -18.26
N PHE A 46 -6.26 1.54 -17.67
CA PHE A 46 -5.26 0.76 -16.94
C PHE A 46 -4.79 1.54 -15.72
N CYS A 47 -4.16 0.85 -14.77
CA CYS A 47 -3.34 1.52 -13.76
C CYS A 47 -2.18 2.23 -14.45
N ARG A 48 -1.84 3.43 -14.00
CA ARG A 48 -0.74 4.21 -14.58
C ARG A 48 0.57 3.45 -14.59
N THR A 49 0.95 2.87 -13.45
CA THR A 49 2.19 2.09 -13.33
C THR A 49 2.21 0.87 -14.25
N CYS A 50 1.09 0.15 -14.35
CA CYS A 50 1.00 -1.00 -15.26
C CYS A 50 1.24 -0.62 -16.71
N LEU A 51 0.70 0.51 -17.13
CA LEU A 51 0.87 1.00 -18.50
C LEU A 51 2.29 1.49 -18.76
N ASP A 52 2.89 2.22 -17.80
CA ASP A 52 4.28 2.66 -17.88
C ASP A 52 5.25 1.47 -18.00
N ASP A 53 4.97 0.37 -17.29
CA ASP A 53 5.80 -0.85 -17.36
C ASP A 53 5.62 -1.59 -18.71
N CYS A 54 4.41 -1.62 -19.26
CA CYS A 54 4.17 -2.14 -20.61
C CYS A 54 4.94 -1.34 -21.67
N ILE A 55 4.97 -0.03 -21.56
CA ILE A 55 5.70 0.85 -22.48
C ILE A 55 7.20 0.59 -22.39
N LYS A 56 7.77 0.55 -21.18
CA LYS A 56 9.19 0.26 -20.97
C LYS A 56 9.59 -1.10 -21.58
N SER A 57 8.77 -2.13 -21.35
CA SER A 57 9.01 -3.47 -21.87
C SER A 57 8.96 -3.50 -23.40
N SER A 58 8.07 -2.72 -24.03
CA SER A 58 7.95 -2.62 -25.48
C SER A 58 9.13 -1.89 -26.12
N SER A 59 9.70 -0.91 -25.44
CA SER A 59 10.85 -0.12 -25.94
C SER A 59 12.12 -0.95 -26.07
N HIS A 60 12.29 -1.99 -25.26
CA HIS A 60 13.43 -2.90 -25.34
C HIS A 60 13.40 -3.85 -26.55
N LEU A 61 12.21 -4.09 -27.12
CA LEU A 61 12.03 -5.02 -28.25
C LEU A 61 12.13 -4.34 -29.62
N ASN A 62 12.00 -3.02 -29.70
CA ASN A 62 11.93 -2.26 -30.94
C ASN A 62 13.15 -1.36 -31.14
N GLN A 63 14.28 -1.96 -31.59
CA GLN A 63 15.48 -1.19 -31.98
C GLN A 63 15.28 -0.31 -33.23
N PHE A 64 14.15 -0.42 -33.95
CA PHE A 64 13.91 0.23 -35.24
C PHE A 64 12.63 1.08 -35.34
N SER A 65 11.86 1.23 -34.28
CA SER A 65 10.61 2.02 -34.29
C SER A 65 10.75 3.27 -33.41
N GLN A 66 10.01 4.30 -33.76
CA GLN A 66 9.93 5.55 -32.98
C GLN A 66 9.68 5.22 -31.49
N PRO A 67 10.46 5.77 -30.56
CA PRO A 67 10.41 5.38 -29.13
C PRO A 67 9.11 5.74 -28.40
N SER A 68 8.09 6.20 -29.10
CA SER A 68 6.84 6.70 -28.55
C SER A 68 5.60 5.84 -28.85
N GLU A 69 5.71 4.82 -29.69
CA GLU A 69 4.58 3.98 -30.08
C GLU A 69 4.63 2.62 -29.39
N PHE A 70 3.49 2.18 -28.85
CA PHE A 70 3.30 0.86 -28.30
C PHE A 70 1.90 0.36 -28.61
N LEU A 71 1.65 -0.94 -28.46
CA LEU A 71 0.35 -1.54 -28.69
C LEU A 71 -0.48 -1.56 -27.41
N CYS A 72 -1.74 -1.14 -27.51
CA CYS A 72 -2.68 -1.27 -26.39
C CYS A 72 -2.73 -2.73 -25.89
N PRO A 73 -2.53 -3.01 -24.59
CA PRO A 73 -2.54 -4.38 -24.06
C PRO A 73 -3.86 -5.13 -24.32
N THR A 74 -4.97 -4.42 -24.50
CA THR A 74 -6.30 -5.01 -24.72
C THR A 74 -6.63 -5.21 -26.20
N CYS A 75 -6.59 -4.14 -27.00
CA CYS A 75 -7.05 -4.19 -28.38
C CYS A 75 -5.92 -4.20 -29.42
N ARG A 76 -4.67 -4.11 -29.00
CA ARG A 76 -3.48 -4.05 -29.85
C ARG A 76 -3.46 -2.88 -30.85
N THR A 77 -4.32 -1.89 -30.68
CA THR A 77 -4.28 -0.68 -31.49
C THR A 77 -2.97 0.07 -31.19
N PRO A 78 -2.22 0.47 -32.24
CA PRO A 78 -1.05 1.32 -32.04
C PRO A 78 -1.45 2.61 -31.35
N THR A 79 -0.72 2.98 -30.31
CA THR A 79 -0.99 4.18 -29.52
C THR A 79 0.33 4.79 -29.06
N ASN A 80 0.30 6.05 -28.70
CA ASN A 80 1.41 6.73 -28.07
C ASN A 80 1.19 6.88 -26.57
N ALA A 81 2.23 7.24 -25.84
CA ALA A 81 2.18 7.47 -24.39
C ALA A 81 1.34 8.72 -23.99
N THR A 82 0.37 9.12 -24.81
CA THR A 82 -0.52 10.22 -24.48
C THR A 82 -1.68 9.71 -23.65
N TYR A 83 -1.68 10.06 -22.39
CA TYR A 83 -2.70 9.67 -21.43
C TYR A 83 -3.81 10.70 -21.36
N THR A 84 -5.03 10.24 -21.30
CA THR A 84 -6.21 11.08 -21.05
C THR A 84 -6.75 10.83 -19.64
N THR A 85 -7.38 11.83 -19.08
CA THR A 85 -8.01 11.71 -17.77
C THR A 85 -9.19 10.75 -17.82
N VAL A 86 -9.34 9.96 -16.77
CA VAL A 86 -10.48 9.07 -16.58
C VAL A 86 -11.61 9.85 -15.90
N PRO A 87 -12.88 9.59 -16.21
CA PRO A 87 -14.00 10.21 -15.51
C PRO A 87 -13.88 10.03 -13.99
N ARG A 88 -14.13 11.09 -13.22
CA ARG A 88 -14.08 11.08 -11.76
C ARG A 88 -14.95 9.99 -11.15
N LEU A 89 -16.06 9.64 -11.80
CA LEU A 89 -16.93 8.56 -11.35
C LEU A 89 -16.20 7.23 -11.25
N VAL A 90 -15.35 6.88 -12.23
CA VAL A 90 -14.59 5.61 -12.22
C VAL A 90 -13.61 5.61 -11.05
N VAL A 91 -12.95 6.73 -10.79
CA VAL A 91 -12.03 6.88 -9.64
C VAL A 91 -12.80 6.71 -8.34
N ALA A 92 -13.91 7.42 -8.16
CA ALA A 92 -14.75 7.34 -6.97
C ALA A 92 -15.25 5.90 -6.73
N MET A 93 -15.72 5.22 -7.78
CA MET A 93 -16.16 3.81 -7.66
C MET A 93 -15.03 2.89 -7.21
N CYS A 94 -13.79 3.12 -7.63
CA CYS A 94 -12.63 2.35 -7.14
C CYS A 94 -12.28 2.67 -5.69
N ASP A 95 -12.43 3.94 -5.29
CA ASP A 95 -12.12 4.40 -3.94
C ASP A 95 -13.19 3.98 -2.92
N ASP A 96 -14.45 3.82 -3.36
CA ASP A 96 -15.59 3.38 -2.55
C ASP A 96 -15.62 1.86 -2.29
N LEU A 97 -14.80 1.07 -3.00
CA LEU A 97 -14.72 -0.37 -2.76
C LEU A 97 -14.39 -0.66 -1.29
N LEU A 98 -15.19 -1.52 -0.67
CA LEU A 98 -14.94 -1.96 0.70
C LEU A 98 -13.86 -3.04 0.70
N VAL A 99 -12.83 -2.82 1.51
CA VAL A 99 -11.68 -3.70 1.67
C VAL A 99 -11.40 -3.96 3.14
N LYS A 100 -10.78 -5.10 3.43
CA LYS A 100 -10.27 -5.39 4.76
C LYS A 100 -9.06 -4.50 5.06
N CYS A 101 -8.88 -4.15 6.34
CA CYS A 101 -7.67 -3.46 6.76
C CYS A 101 -6.42 -4.27 6.37
N PRO A 102 -5.31 -3.64 5.92
CA PRO A 102 -4.03 -4.34 5.65
C PRO A 102 -3.54 -5.21 6.82
N TYR A 103 -3.90 -4.81 8.05
CA TYR A 103 -3.55 -5.54 9.27
C TYR A 103 -4.66 -6.48 9.76
N HIS A 104 -5.55 -6.95 8.86
CA HIS A 104 -6.64 -7.85 9.25
C HIS A 104 -6.12 -9.21 9.76
N THR A 105 -5.05 -9.74 9.18
CA THR A 105 -4.38 -10.96 9.64
C THR A 105 -3.77 -10.81 11.03
N GLU A 106 -3.50 -9.58 11.44
CA GLU A 106 -2.92 -9.24 12.75
C GLU A 106 -3.99 -8.89 13.80
N GLY A 107 -5.27 -8.93 13.39
CA GLY A 107 -6.42 -8.78 14.27
C GLY A 107 -7.26 -7.53 14.09
N CYS A 108 -6.93 -6.63 13.13
CA CYS A 108 -7.79 -5.51 12.80
C CYS A 108 -9.05 -6.00 12.07
N THR A 109 -10.22 -5.82 12.65
CA THR A 109 -11.49 -6.27 12.07
C THR A 109 -12.18 -5.23 11.21
N GLU A 110 -11.55 -4.06 11.03
CA GLU A 110 -12.16 -2.94 10.33
C GLU A 110 -12.27 -3.20 8.83
N THR A 111 -13.45 -2.89 8.31
CA THR A 111 -13.74 -2.80 6.88
C THR A 111 -13.77 -1.33 6.49
N ILE A 112 -13.00 -0.97 5.51
CA ILE A 112 -12.75 0.43 5.14
C ILE A 112 -12.97 0.66 3.65
N GLN A 113 -13.30 1.88 3.25
CA GLN A 113 -13.24 2.27 1.86
C GLN A 113 -11.77 2.27 1.38
N ARG A 114 -11.53 1.71 0.21
CA ARG A 114 -10.19 1.56 -0.37
C ARG A 114 -9.44 2.90 -0.46
N GLY A 115 -10.11 3.97 -0.86
CA GLY A 115 -9.54 5.31 -0.91
C GLY A 115 -9.12 5.86 0.47
N HIS A 116 -9.67 5.32 1.55
CA HIS A 116 -9.35 5.74 2.92
C HIS A 116 -8.36 4.81 3.63
N ALA A 117 -7.86 3.76 2.96
CA ALA A 117 -6.97 2.78 3.57
C ALA A 117 -5.71 3.40 4.21
N GLN A 118 -5.07 4.35 3.52
CA GLN A 118 -3.90 5.05 4.05
C GLN A 118 -4.23 5.88 5.29
N VAL A 119 -5.38 6.57 5.28
CA VAL A 119 -5.83 7.41 6.41
C VAL A 119 -6.15 6.52 7.62
N HIS A 120 -6.84 5.39 7.39
CA HIS A 120 -7.09 4.42 8.45
C HIS A 120 -5.80 3.91 9.08
N VAL A 121 -4.86 3.42 8.26
CA VAL A 121 -3.57 2.92 8.75
C VAL A 121 -2.83 3.99 9.54
N ASN A 122 -2.75 5.21 9.03
CA ASN A 122 -1.96 6.27 9.67
C ASN A 122 -2.58 6.78 10.98
N LYS A 123 -3.91 6.87 11.05
CA LYS A 123 -4.58 7.54 12.16
C LYS A 123 -5.33 6.60 13.11
N TYR A 124 -6.02 5.60 12.56
CA TYR A 124 -7.06 4.86 13.29
C TYR A 124 -6.68 3.42 13.61
N CYS A 125 -5.80 2.78 12.79
CA CYS A 125 -5.47 1.37 12.99
C CYS A 125 -4.60 1.17 14.25
N GLU A 126 -5.16 0.48 15.23
CA GLU A 126 -4.44 0.12 16.45
C GLU A 126 -3.43 -1.02 16.24
N TYR A 127 -3.53 -1.74 15.13
CA TYR A 127 -2.65 -2.86 14.78
C TYR A 127 -1.47 -2.46 13.90
N ARG A 128 -1.37 -1.18 13.51
CA ARG A 128 -0.23 -0.71 12.70
C ARG A 128 1.08 -0.83 13.48
N TRP A 129 2.12 -1.15 12.75
CA TRP A 129 3.48 -1.11 13.28
C TRP A 129 4.01 0.31 13.30
N MET A 130 4.68 0.67 14.36
CA MET A 130 5.36 1.96 14.51
C MET A 130 6.69 1.76 15.21
N ALA A 131 7.61 2.71 15.02
CA ALA A 131 8.87 2.69 15.73
C ALA A 131 8.62 2.81 17.25
N CYS A 132 9.45 2.16 18.04
CA CYS A 132 9.43 2.37 19.48
C CYS A 132 9.66 3.85 19.80
N PRO A 133 8.89 4.46 20.71
CA PRO A 133 9.12 5.85 21.12
C PRO A 133 10.44 6.07 21.88
N ASP A 134 11.09 5.01 22.35
CA ASP A 134 12.41 5.10 22.94
C ASP A 134 13.47 5.29 21.85
N ALA A 135 14.24 6.40 21.94
CA ALA A 135 15.24 6.77 20.94
C ALA A 135 16.41 5.78 20.81
N LEU A 136 16.60 4.92 21.81
CA LEU A 136 17.67 3.90 21.82
C LEU A 136 17.19 2.55 21.31
N CYS A 137 15.95 2.45 20.85
CA CYS A 137 15.33 1.22 20.42
C CYS A 137 14.93 1.19 18.95
N ASP A 138 15.51 0.29 18.20
CA ASP A 138 15.19 0.07 16.79
C ASP A 138 13.98 -0.88 16.55
N LYS A 139 13.34 -1.37 17.63
CA LYS A 139 12.21 -2.30 17.51
C LYS A 139 10.96 -1.60 17.03
N LYS A 140 10.16 -2.34 16.26
CA LYS A 140 8.79 -1.94 15.87
C LYS A 140 7.81 -2.58 16.83
N ILE A 141 6.84 -1.78 17.28
CA ILE A 141 5.76 -2.19 18.17
C ILE A 141 4.41 -1.88 17.53
N ARG A 142 3.37 -2.58 17.90
CA ARG A 142 2.00 -2.25 17.46
C ARG A 142 1.48 -1.07 18.27
N LYS A 143 0.70 -0.20 17.63
CA LYS A 143 0.12 0.97 18.29
C LYS A 143 -0.66 0.59 19.54
N LYS A 144 -1.46 -0.50 19.50
CA LYS A 144 -2.23 -0.99 20.66
C LYS A 144 -1.37 -1.37 21.85
N ASP A 145 -0.13 -1.80 21.61
CA ASP A 145 0.77 -2.29 22.65
C ASP A 145 1.52 -1.13 23.35
N LEU A 146 1.43 0.10 22.77
CA LEU A 146 1.99 1.31 23.39
C LEU A 146 1.41 1.66 24.76
N ALA A 147 0.10 1.37 24.94
CA ALA A 147 -0.61 1.68 26.18
C ALA A 147 -0.56 0.54 27.20
N SER A 148 -0.08 -0.63 26.81
CA SER A 148 0.06 -1.78 27.71
C SER A 148 1.36 -1.69 28.54
N GLU A 149 1.36 -2.34 29.70
CA GLU A 149 2.57 -2.47 30.54
C GLU A 149 3.70 -3.23 29.83
N ASN A 150 3.41 -3.98 28.77
CA ASN A 150 4.32 -4.65 27.85
C ASN A 150 4.82 -3.73 26.70
N ARG A 151 5.12 -2.51 27.00
CA ARG A 151 5.53 -1.44 26.05
C ARG A 151 6.75 -1.93 25.30
N CYS A 152 7.47 -2.38 25.06
CA CYS A 152 8.70 -2.84 24.49
C CYS A 152 9.52 -3.55 25.57
N LEU A 153 10.01 -4.71 25.24
CA LEU A 153 10.87 -5.51 26.13
C LEU A 153 12.21 -4.81 26.46
N HIS A 154 12.19 -3.49 26.64
CA HIS A 154 13.26 -2.71 27.23
C HIS A 154 13.04 -2.55 28.74
N THR A 155 12.22 -3.38 29.34
CA THR A 155 12.13 -3.42 30.79
C THR A 155 13.51 -3.65 31.33
N LEU A 156 14.01 -2.62 32.02
CA LEU A 156 15.15 -2.75 32.87
C LEU A 156 14.77 -3.83 33.89
N VAL A 157 15.39 -4.98 33.79
CA VAL A 157 15.28 -6.05 34.80
C VAL A 157 16.42 -5.87 35.79
N ASP A 158 16.07 -5.87 37.04
CA ASP A 158 17.07 -5.83 38.06
C ASP A 158 17.86 -7.14 38.05
N CYS A 159 19.15 -7.04 37.84
CA CYS A 159 20.03 -8.19 37.92
C CYS A 159 19.95 -8.75 39.34
N GLY A 160 19.45 -9.98 39.49
CA GLY A 160 19.31 -10.65 40.78
C GLY A 160 20.64 -10.91 41.49
N GLN A 161 21.80 -10.65 40.86
CA GLN A 161 23.14 -10.87 41.44
C GLN A 161 23.82 -9.57 41.88
N CYS A 162 23.65 -8.46 41.13
CA CYS A 162 24.32 -7.20 41.46
C CYS A 162 23.35 -6.07 41.82
N GLY A 163 22.06 -6.22 41.58
CA GLY A 163 21.03 -5.20 41.82
C GLY A 163 21.04 -4.03 40.83
N GLU A 164 21.85 -4.09 39.76
CA GLU A 164 21.84 -3.10 38.70
C GLU A 164 20.70 -3.40 37.71
N SER A 165 20.04 -2.35 37.26
CA SER A 165 19.02 -2.46 36.20
C SER A 165 19.72 -2.63 34.86
N VAL A 166 19.60 -3.80 34.25
CA VAL A 166 20.14 -4.16 32.93
C VAL A 166 18.98 -4.36 31.95
N MET A 167 19.21 -4.07 30.67
CA MET A 167 18.20 -4.37 29.64
C MET A 167 18.04 -5.89 29.50
N GLU A 168 16.80 -6.37 29.42
CA GLU A 168 16.48 -7.79 29.29
C GLU A 168 17.15 -8.46 28.07
N LEU A 169 17.65 -7.66 27.12
CA LEU A 169 18.38 -8.10 25.93
C LEU A 169 19.87 -8.46 26.21
N ASP A 170 20.39 -8.08 27.31
CA ASP A 170 21.81 -8.34 27.70
C ASP A 170 21.94 -9.60 28.58
N PHE A 171 20.85 -10.35 28.77
CA PHE A 171 20.80 -11.62 29.42
C PHE A 171 20.89 -12.78 28.43
N GLU A 172 22.07 -13.06 27.86
CA GLU A 172 22.47 -14.36 27.34
C GLU A 172 23.70 -14.88 28.08
#